data_11946facf4f2e324ac4c974e3f497964
#
_entry.id   11946facf4f2e324ac4c974e3f497964
#
_cell.length_a   1.000
_cell.length_b   1.000
_cell.length_c   1.000
_cell.angle_alpha   90.00
_cell.angle_beta   90.00
_cell.angle_gamma   90.00
#
_symmetry.space_group_name_H-M   'P 1'
#
loop_
_entity.id
_entity.type
_entity.pdbx_description
1 polymer ?
#
loop_
_entity_poly.entity_id
_entity_poly.type
_entity_poly.pdbx_seq_one_letter_code
_entity_poly.pdbx_strand_id
1 'polypeptide(L)' 'MNHPEIIKLQKYLQIKFNNRALDVRPRNKQNDSVEVYLGEEFLGLIYVDDEDGDKSYNFQMAILEEDLDEVN' A
#
# COMPACT_ATOMS: atom_id res chain seq x y z
N MET A 1 -1.37 -11.73 -4.19
CA MET A 1 -1.91 -11.75 -2.83
C MET A 1 -3.37 -12.15 -2.85
N ASN A 2 -3.78 -12.94 -1.87
CA ASN A 2 -5.17 -13.36 -1.80
C ASN A 2 -6.01 -12.27 -1.13
N HIS A 3 -7.33 -12.42 -1.24
CA HIS A 3 -8.26 -11.43 -0.71
C HIS A 3 -8.14 -11.22 0.80
N PRO A 4 -8.05 -12.27 1.62
CA PRO A 4 -7.85 -12.07 3.07
C PRO A 4 -6.58 -11.30 3.42
N GLU A 5 -5.50 -11.52 2.68
CA GLU A 5 -4.25 -10.77 2.87
C GLU A 5 -4.46 -9.28 2.63
N ILE A 6 -5.14 -8.96 1.55
CA ILE A 6 -5.40 -7.57 1.16
C ILE A 6 -6.21 -6.86 2.23
N ILE A 7 -7.24 -7.53 2.75
CA ILE A 7 -8.07 -6.98 3.81
C ILE A 7 -7.26 -6.71 5.06
N LYS A 8 -6.40 -7.63 5.44
CA LYS A 8 -5.56 -7.47 6.63
C LYS A 8 -4.56 -6.34 6.48
N LEU A 9 -3.97 -6.22 5.29
CA LEU A 9 -3.04 -5.12 5.01
C LEU A 9 -3.76 -3.78 5.13
N GLN A 10 -4.96 -3.68 4.59
CA GLN A 10 -5.73 -2.45 4.68
C GLN A 10 -6.02 -2.08 6.13
N LYS A 11 -6.50 -3.03 6.91
CA LYS A 11 -6.79 -2.78 8.32
C LYS A 11 -5.54 -2.37 9.09
N TYR A 12 -4.43 -3.04 8.81
CA TYR A 12 -3.17 -2.72 9.46
C TYR A 12 -2.75 -1.29 9.18
N LEU A 13 -2.80 -0.88 7.90
CA LEU A 13 -2.41 0.48 7.54
C LEU A 13 -3.35 1.52 8.14
N GLN A 14 -4.65 1.24 8.14
CA GLN A 14 -5.62 2.16 8.72
C GLN A 14 -5.34 2.39 10.21
N ILE A 15 -5.01 1.33 10.93
CA ILE A 15 -4.68 1.41 12.35
C ILE A 15 -3.35 2.09 12.55
N LYS A 16 -2.35 1.67 11.79
CA LYS A 16 -0.98 2.16 11.95
C LYS A 16 -0.89 3.67 11.70
N PHE A 17 -1.58 4.14 10.69
CA PHE A 17 -1.59 5.56 10.33
C PHE A 17 -2.78 6.33 10.87
N ASN A 18 -3.64 5.64 11.63
CA ASN A 18 -4.84 6.24 12.21
C ASN A 18 -5.64 6.99 11.14
N ASN A 19 -5.88 6.32 10.00
CA ASN A 19 -6.57 6.95 8.87
C ASN A 19 -7.41 5.93 8.14
N ARG A 20 -8.73 6.06 8.26
CA ARG A 20 -9.68 5.14 7.67
C ARG A 20 -9.84 5.31 6.15
N ALA A 21 -9.28 6.38 5.60
CA ALA A 21 -9.35 6.62 4.16
C ALA A 21 -8.32 5.81 3.37
N LEU A 22 -7.39 5.13 4.07
CA LEU A 22 -6.44 4.24 3.41
C LEU A 22 -7.15 3.02 2.86
N ASP A 23 -6.92 2.74 1.58
CA ASP A 23 -7.60 1.70 0.82
C ASP A 23 -6.55 0.89 0.07
N VAL A 24 -6.60 -0.43 0.20
CA VAL A 24 -5.67 -1.32 -0.47
C VAL A 24 -6.44 -2.09 -1.53
N ARG A 25 -5.99 -1.95 -2.78
CA ARG A 25 -6.69 -2.50 -3.94
C ARG A 25 -5.80 -3.49 -4.68
N PRO A 26 -6.38 -4.59 -5.17
CA PRO A 26 -5.62 -5.54 -5.98
C PRO A 26 -5.22 -4.91 -7.31
N ARG A 27 -4.11 -5.40 -7.86
CA ARG A 27 -3.66 -4.98 -9.19
C ARG A 27 -4.06 -6.04 -10.21
N ASN A 28 -4.55 -5.59 -11.36
CA ASN A 28 -4.85 -6.49 -12.47
C ASN A 28 -3.55 -7.16 -12.95
N LYS A 29 -3.58 -8.49 -13.07
CA LYS A 29 -2.46 -9.28 -13.60
C LYS A 29 -1.21 -9.26 -12.75
N GLN A 30 -1.27 -8.71 -11.53
CA GLN A 30 -0.14 -8.69 -10.61
C GLN A 30 -0.56 -9.36 -9.32
N ASN A 31 0.08 -10.46 -8.97
CA ASN A 31 -0.25 -11.23 -7.77
C ASN A 31 0.66 -10.95 -6.58
N ASP A 32 1.80 -10.31 -6.84
CA ASP A 32 2.83 -10.08 -5.83
C ASP A 32 2.79 -8.65 -5.26
N SER A 33 1.84 -7.85 -5.71
CA SER A 33 1.75 -6.47 -5.24
C SER A 33 0.32 -5.99 -5.27
N VAL A 34 0.07 -4.93 -4.49
CA VAL A 34 -1.23 -4.27 -4.43
C VAL A 34 -1.01 -2.76 -4.42
N GLU A 35 -2.07 -2.02 -4.74
CA GLU A 35 -2.04 -0.56 -4.76
C GLU A 35 -2.60 0.00 -3.46
N VAL A 36 -2.04 1.13 -3.02
CA VAL A 36 -2.52 1.83 -1.83
C VAL A 36 -3.03 3.20 -2.25
N TYR A 37 -4.24 3.51 -1.81
CA TYR A 37 -4.90 4.79 -2.08
C TYR A 37 -5.25 5.49 -0.78
N LEU A 38 -5.25 6.80 -0.83
CA LEU A 38 -5.81 7.64 0.24
C LEU A 38 -6.99 8.37 -0.37
N GLY A 39 -8.20 7.88 -0.07
CA GLY A 39 -9.38 8.34 -0.80
C GLY A 39 -9.24 7.98 -2.26
N GLU A 40 -9.24 8.96 -3.14
CA GLU A 40 -9.07 8.74 -4.58
C GLU A 40 -7.64 8.96 -5.04
N GLU A 41 -6.75 9.32 -4.14
CA GLU A 41 -5.36 9.59 -4.49
C GLU A 41 -4.51 8.33 -4.39
N PHE A 42 -3.85 7.97 -5.49
CA PHE A 42 -2.91 6.85 -5.49
C PHE A 42 -1.65 7.24 -4.70
N LEU A 43 -1.29 6.42 -3.73
CA LEU A 43 -0.09 6.67 -2.92
C LEU A 43 1.10 5.84 -3.35
N GLY A 44 0.90 4.55 -3.55
CA GLY A 44 2.03 3.69 -3.85
C GLY A 44 1.64 2.24 -3.92
N LEU A 45 2.64 1.37 -3.82
CA LEU A 45 2.47 -0.08 -3.98
C LEU A 45 3.00 -0.80 -2.76
N ILE A 46 2.41 -1.95 -2.47
CA ILE A 46 2.94 -2.88 -1.47
C ILE A 46 3.35 -4.14 -2.20
N TYR A 47 4.58 -4.57 -1.98
CA TYR A 47 5.13 -5.80 -2.55
C TYR A 47 5.29 -6.83 -1.45
N VAL A 48 4.97 -8.08 -1.77
CA VAL A 48 5.23 -9.17 -0.84
C VAL A 48 6.64 -9.70 -1.09
N ASP A 49 7.34 -10.02 0.00
CA ASP A 49 8.68 -10.61 -0.06
C ASP A 49 8.67 -11.84 0.84
N ASP A 50 8.88 -13.01 0.27
CA ASP A 50 8.90 -14.27 1.02
C ASP A 50 10.13 -15.11 0.68
N GLU A 51 11.20 -14.48 0.16
CA GLU A 51 12.40 -15.18 -0.29
C GLU A 51 13.12 -15.94 0.82
N ASP A 52 13.10 -15.40 2.02
CA ASP A 52 13.86 -15.96 3.15
C ASP A 52 13.03 -16.89 4.03
N GLY A 53 11.85 -17.28 3.56
CA GLY A 53 10.96 -18.13 4.33
C GLY A 53 10.06 -17.36 5.29
N ASP A 54 10.44 -16.15 5.62
CA ASP A 54 9.61 -15.25 6.41
C ASP A 54 8.96 -14.24 5.48
N LYS A 55 7.64 -14.19 5.54
CA LYS A 55 6.89 -13.31 4.65
C LYS A 55 6.85 -11.89 5.19
N SER A 56 7.17 -10.93 4.35
CA SER A 56 7.08 -9.51 4.72
C SER A 56 6.45 -8.71 3.59
N TYR A 57 6.05 -7.49 3.90
CA TYR A 57 5.40 -6.62 2.94
C TYR A 57 6.11 -5.28 2.95
N ASN A 58 6.46 -4.79 1.77
CA ASN A 58 7.18 -3.53 1.64
C ASN A 58 6.30 -2.51 0.93
N PHE A 59 6.03 -1.41 1.61
CA PHE A 59 5.24 -0.31 1.05
C PHE A 59 6.19 0.71 0.45
N GLN A 60 6.02 1.00 -0.83
CA GLN A 60 6.83 1.98 -1.56
C GLN A 60 5.92 3.10 -2.04
N MET A 61 6.32 4.31 -1.74
CA MET A 61 5.59 5.50 -2.12
C MET A 61 6.56 6.49 -2.74
N ALA A 62 6.26 6.96 -3.94
CA ALA A 62 7.07 7.97 -4.60
C ALA A 62 6.59 9.35 -4.17
N ILE A 63 7.52 10.18 -3.72
CA ILE A 63 7.23 11.57 -3.39
C ILE A 63 7.95 12.40 -4.44
N LEU A 64 7.17 13.12 -5.24
CA LEU A 64 7.72 13.92 -6.32
C LEU A 64 8.11 15.31 -5.81
N GLU A 65 9.05 15.93 -6.48
CA GLU A 65 9.48 17.26 -6.09
C GLU A 65 8.30 18.25 -6.07
N GLU A 66 7.42 18.12 -7.05
CA GLU A 66 6.23 18.99 -7.11
C GLU A 66 5.28 18.79 -5.94
N ASP A 67 5.29 17.59 -5.33
CA ASP A 67 4.50 17.35 -4.13
C ASP A 67 5.01 18.17 -2.96
N LEU A 68 6.33 18.36 -2.90
CA LEU A 68 6.96 19.16 -1.84
C LEU A 68 6.67 20.65 -2.00
N ASP A 69 6.43 21.09 -3.22
CA ASP A 69 6.09 22.48 -3.48
C ASP A 69 4.72 22.86 -2.95
N GLU A 70 3.86 21.89 -2.71
CA GLU A 70 2.51 22.11 -2.21
C GLU A 70 2.47 22.30 -0.69
N VAL A 71 3.54 21.96 0.00
CA VAL A 71 3.63 22.16 1.46
C VAL A 71 4.64 23.25 1.74
N ASN A 72 4.33 24.10 2.70
CA ASN A 72 5.21 25.20 3.05
C ASN A 72 5.92 24.97 4.37
#